data_6243bac543df3b9b08feb07d7f2a08c0
#
_entry.id   6243bac543df3b9b08feb07d7f2a08c0
#
_cell.length_a   1.000
_cell.length_b   1.000
_cell.length_c   1.000
_cell.angle_alpha   90.00
_cell.angle_beta   90.00
_cell.angle_gamma   90.00
#
_symmetry.space_group_name_H-M   'P 1'
#
loop_
_entity.id
_entity.type
_entity.pdbx_description
1 polymer ?
#
loop_
_entity_poly.entity_id
_entity_poly.type
_entity_poly.pdbx_seq_one_letter_code
_entity_poly.pdbx_strand_id
1 'polypeptide(L)'
;MQSQLEIQEQTFQNISREIHDNINQILTLAKFHLNSLERGGGPGTQALITVAIDLIGEAINDLSDISRSLSSELIKSNGLIGALEFEVERIRNIVGHDIRLEVRGMARFVQGEKEIMIFRIVQEALNNAIRHAVGTQIIIDLHYAQDGLDLRIRDNGTGFQLTKEKPKDSYSAGLNNMIRRAELMNGWCKIESSRGAGTIVHALVPFDENNTKSKNS
;
A
#
# COMPACT_ATOMS: atom_id res chain seq x y z
N MET A 1 -26.77 11.59 -1.31
CA MET A 1 -26.39 10.41 -2.11
C MET A 1 -25.91 10.78 -3.52
N GLN A 2 -26.63 11.64 -4.29
CA GLN A 2 -26.19 12.08 -5.62
C GLN A 2 -24.85 12.85 -5.61
N SER A 3 -24.59 13.72 -4.64
CA SER A 3 -23.34 14.49 -4.57
C SER A 3 -22.08 13.64 -4.30
N GLN A 4 -22.20 12.53 -3.61
CA GLN A 4 -21.06 11.63 -3.36
C GLN A 4 -20.68 10.82 -4.61
N LEU A 5 -21.65 10.38 -5.39
CA LEU A 5 -21.43 9.72 -6.67
C LEU A 5 -20.78 10.66 -7.68
N GLU A 6 -21.23 11.91 -7.75
CA GLU A 6 -20.67 12.92 -8.64
C GLU A 6 -19.22 13.27 -8.29
N ILE A 7 -18.89 13.39 -7.00
CA ILE A 7 -17.51 13.62 -6.53
C ILE A 7 -16.61 12.41 -6.86
N GLN A 8 -17.10 11.18 -6.64
CA GLN A 8 -16.37 9.97 -7.00
C GLN A 8 -16.11 9.88 -8.50
N GLU A 9 -17.12 10.17 -9.32
CA GLU A 9 -17.02 10.14 -10.78
C GLU A 9 -16.04 11.20 -11.30
N GLN A 10 -16.06 12.39 -10.71
CA GLN A 10 -15.16 13.48 -11.08
C GLN A 10 -13.71 13.20 -10.66
N THR A 11 -13.52 12.61 -9.48
CA THR A 11 -12.20 12.16 -9.00
C THR A 11 -11.65 11.06 -9.91
N PHE A 12 -12.48 10.09 -10.29
CA PHE A 12 -12.08 9.00 -11.20
C PHE A 12 -11.74 9.52 -12.60
N GLN A 13 -12.49 10.49 -13.13
CA GLN A 13 -12.21 11.13 -14.43
C GLN A 13 -10.89 11.94 -14.40
N ASN A 14 -10.62 12.66 -13.33
CA ASN A 14 -9.38 13.41 -13.19
C ASN A 14 -8.17 12.49 -13.16
N ILE A 15 -8.25 11.40 -12.39
CA ILE A 15 -7.20 10.38 -12.29
C ILE A 15 -6.99 9.67 -13.63
N SER A 16 -8.07 9.26 -14.30
CA SER A 16 -7.98 8.62 -15.60
C SER A 16 -7.30 9.53 -16.62
N ARG A 17 -7.54 10.84 -16.54
CA ARG A 17 -6.90 11.83 -17.40
C ARG A 17 -5.42 11.98 -17.07
N GLU A 18 -5.06 12.09 -15.80
CA GLU A 18 -3.68 12.25 -15.33
C GLU A 18 -2.83 11.00 -15.65
N ILE A 19 -3.40 9.79 -15.50
CA ILE A 19 -2.77 8.54 -15.93
C ILE A 19 -2.59 8.51 -17.45
N HIS A 20 -3.62 8.89 -18.20
CA HIS A 20 -3.58 8.80 -19.65
C HIS A 20 -2.64 9.84 -20.28
N ASP A 21 -2.65 11.06 -19.78
CA ASP A 21 -1.94 12.16 -20.40
C ASP A 21 -0.47 12.25 -19.96
N ASN A 22 -0.14 11.89 -18.73
CA ASN A 22 1.22 11.98 -18.22
C ASN A 22 1.92 10.62 -18.22
N ILE A 23 1.40 9.66 -17.49
CA ILE A 23 2.10 8.38 -17.27
C ILE A 23 2.24 7.56 -18.54
N ASN A 24 1.19 7.51 -19.37
CA ASN A 24 1.27 6.79 -20.66
C ASN A 24 2.27 7.43 -21.62
N GLN A 25 2.44 8.76 -21.59
CA GLN A 25 3.45 9.44 -22.41
C GLN A 25 4.86 9.07 -21.93
N ILE A 26 5.13 9.13 -20.61
CA ILE A 26 6.43 8.79 -20.02
C ILE A 26 6.80 7.33 -20.33
N LEU A 27 5.87 6.40 -20.12
CA LEU A 27 6.10 4.97 -20.42
C LEU A 27 6.29 4.71 -21.90
N THR A 28 5.62 5.48 -22.78
CA THR A 28 5.79 5.38 -24.23
C THR A 28 7.19 5.85 -24.65
N LEU A 29 7.70 6.94 -24.06
CA LEU A 29 9.06 7.41 -24.30
C LEU A 29 10.10 6.40 -23.77
N ALA A 30 9.91 5.86 -22.58
CA ALA A 30 10.77 4.82 -22.05
C ALA A 30 10.83 3.59 -22.99
N LYS A 31 9.67 3.13 -23.46
CA LYS A 31 9.55 2.04 -24.44
C LYS A 31 10.25 2.38 -25.75
N PHE A 32 10.12 3.61 -26.24
CA PHE A 32 10.80 4.05 -27.45
C PHE A 32 12.31 3.98 -27.31
N HIS A 33 12.88 4.46 -26.19
CA HIS A 33 14.30 4.36 -25.91
C HIS A 33 14.77 2.91 -25.83
N LEU A 34 14.03 2.02 -25.16
CA LEU A 34 14.34 0.59 -25.09
C LEU A 34 14.28 -0.10 -26.47
N ASN A 35 13.27 0.18 -27.29
CA ASN A 35 13.16 -0.37 -28.65
C ASN A 35 14.28 0.12 -29.59
N SER A 36 14.83 1.31 -29.32
CA SER A 36 15.97 1.82 -30.06
C SER A 36 17.24 1.02 -29.79
N LEU A 37 17.34 0.34 -28.65
CA LEU A 37 18.46 -0.53 -28.29
C LEU A 37 18.42 -1.86 -29.05
N GLU A 38 17.23 -2.41 -29.33
CA GLU A 38 17.08 -3.66 -30.09
C GLU A 38 17.57 -3.53 -31.54
N ARG A 39 17.56 -2.29 -32.08
CA ARG A 39 17.88 -2.03 -33.49
C ARG A 39 19.35 -1.75 -33.78
N GLY A 40 20.21 -1.65 -32.76
CA GLY A 40 21.65 -1.46 -32.97
C GLY A 40 22.38 -0.98 -31.72
N GLY A 41 23.03 -1.90 -31.01
CA GLY A 41 23.94 -1.57 -29.91
C GLY A 41 25.18 -0.83 -30.44
N GLY A 42 25.17 0.50 -30.35
CA GLY A 42 26.28 1.39 -30.69
C GLY A 42 26.78 2.20 -29.48
N PRO A 43 27.80 3.02 -29.66
CA PRO A 43 28.24 3.94 -28.63
C PRO A 43 27.11 4.90 -28.29
N GLY A 44 26.52 4.75 -27.08
CA GLY A 44 25.34 5.49 -26.62
C GLY A 44 24.27 4.61 -26.00
N THR A 45 24.36 3.29 -26.15
CA THR A 45 23.42 2.32 -25.58
C THR A 45 23.20 2.52 -24.08
N GLN A 46 24.27 2.77 -23.32
CA GLN A 46 24.20 3.00 -21.87
C GLN A 46 23.42 4.27 -21.53
N ALA A 47 23.56 5.33 -22.31
CA ALA A 47 22.82 6.58 -22.11
C ALA A 47 21.33 6.39 -22.35
N LEU A 48 20.92 5.63 -23.38
CA LEU A 48 19.53 5.32 -23.68
C LEU A 48 18.89 4.45 -22.59
N ILE A 49 19.64 3.49 -22.04
CA ILE A 49 19.18 2.68 -20.89
C ILE A 49 18.95 3.57 -19.68
N THR A 50 19.90 4.45 -19.36
CA THR A 50 19.77 5.37 -18.22
C THR A 50 18.53 6.25 -18.37
N VAL A 51 18.32 6.86 -19.53
CA VAL A 51 17.13 7.69 -19.79
C VAL A 51 15.82 6.86 -19.66
N ALA A 52 15.79 5.62 -20.15
CA ALA A 52 14.61 4.77 -20.00
C ALA A 52 14.34 4.41 -18.54
N ILE A 53 15.37 4.14 -17.75
CA ILE A 53 15.26 3.87 -16.31
C ILE A 53 14.75 5.11 -15.57
N ASP A 54 15.27 6.30 -15.88
CA ASP A 54 14.85 7.55 -15.27
C ASP A 54 13.39 7.86 -15.57
N LEU A 55 12.95 7.70 -16.83
CA LEU A 55 11.54 7.86 -17.22
C LEU A 55 10.61 6.86 -16.52
N ILE A 56 11.00 5.61 -16.38
CA ILE A 56 10.24 4.62 -15.61
C ILE A 56 10.16 5.03 -14.15
N GLY A 57 11.25 5.54 -13.58
CA GLY A 57 11.29 6.05 -12.21
C GLY A 57 10.33 7.23 -11.99
N GLU A 58 10.28 8.16 -12.94
CA GLU A 58 9.35 9.28 -12.94
C GLU A 58 7.89 8.80 -12.99
N ALA A 59 7.54 7.89 -13.91
CA ALA A 59 6.21 7.31 -13.98
C ALA A 59 5.78 6.58 -12.69
N ILE A 60 6.71 5.89 -12.02
CA ILE A 60 6.46 5.23 -10.73
C ILE A 60 6.18 6.28 -9.64
N ASN A 61 6.90 7.39 -9.63
CA ASN A 61 6.68 8.47 -8.66
C ASN A 61 5.31 9.12 -8.88
N ASP A 62 4.94 9.46 -10.11
CA ASP A 62 3.65 10.05 -10.46
C ASP A 62 2.49 9.12 -10.08
N LEU A 63 2.58 7.83 -10.40
CA LEU A 63 1.61 6.82 -9.97
C LEU A 63 1.49 6.72 -8.44
N SER A 64 2.61 6.86 -7.74
CA SER A 64 2.63 6.84 -6.27
C SER A 64 1.95 8.07 -5.69
N ASP A 65 2.07 9.23 -6.31
CA ASP A 65 1.45 10.48 -5.89
C ASP A 65 -0.06 10.48 -6.14
N ILE A 66 -0.50 10.02 -7.31
CA ILE A 66 -1.92 9.78 -7.61
C ILE A 66 -2.53 8.79 -6.62
N SER A 67 -1.85 7.68 -6.37
CA SER A 67 -2.28 6.69 -5.39
C SER A 67 -2.38 7.28 -3.98
N ARG A 68 -1.45 8.17 -3.57
CA ARG A 68 -1.51 8.88 -2.28
C ARG A 68 -2.72 9.80 -2.19
N SER A 69 -2.98 10.58 -3.22
CA SER A 69 -4.13 11.48 -3.30
C SER A 69 -5.45 10.71 -3.15
N LEU A 70 -5.62 9.62 -3.92
CA LEU A 70 -6.80 8.75 -3.86
C LEU A 70 -7.07 8.16 -2.50
N SER A 71 -6.03 7.60 -1.87
CA SER A 71 -6.19 6.98 -0.55
C SER A 71 -6.52 8.01 0.52
N SER A 72 -5.96 9.22 0.41
CA SER A 72 -6.27 10.32 1.32
C SER A 72 -7.73 10.74 1.21
N GLU A 73 -8.28 10.84 0.00
CA GLU A 73 -9.69 11.21 -0.20
C GLU A 73 -10.65 10.10 0.23
N LEU A 74 -10.32 8.85 -0.06
CA LEU A 74 -11.09 7.69 0.37
C LEU A 74 -11.19 7.62 1.90
N ILE A 75 -10.06 7.83 2.59
CA ILE A 75 -10.01 7.84 4.05
C ILE A 75 -10.75 9.04 4.63
N LYS A 76 -10.61 10.23 4.05
CA LYS A 76 -11.34 11.43 4.49
C LYS A 76 -12.85 11.26 4.41
N SER A 77 -13.33 10.57 3.37
CA SER A 77 -14.78 10.37 3.16
C SER A 77 -15.36 9.22 3.95
N ASN A 78 -14.65 8.11 4.12
CA ASN A 78 -15.16 6.86 4.66
C ASN A 78 -14.48 6.40 5.95
N GLY A 79 -13.44 7.10 6.40
CA GLY A 79 -12.56 6.66 7.49
C GLY A 79 -11.70 5.45 7.11
N LEU A 80 -10.81 5.05 8.02
CA LEU A 80 -9.90 3.93 7.79
C LEU A 80 -10.65 2.61 7.52
N ILE A 81 -11.67 2.30 8.33
CA ILE A 81 -12.43 1.04 8.20
C ILE A 81 -13.12 0.97 6.84
N GLY A 82 -13.88 2.01 6.45
CA GLY A 82 -14.56 2.03 5.16
C GLY A 82 -13.61 2.00 3.97
N ALA A 83 -12.43 2.63 4.07
CA ALA A 83 -11.40 2.55 3.05
C ALA A 83 -10.84 1.12 2.93
N LEU A 84 -10.62 0.41 4.04
CA LEU A 84 -10.16 -0.97 4.05
C LEU A 84 -11.21 -1.93 3.49
N GLU A 85 -12.48 -1.76 3.84
CA GLU A 85 -13.60 -2.54 3.29
C GLU A 85 -13.67 -2.40 1.77
N PHE A 86 -13.58 -1.15 1.27
CA PHE A 86 -13.57 -0.89 -0.17
C PHE A 86 -12.38 -1.57 -0.88
N GLU A 87 -11.18 -1.47 -0.29
CA GLU A 87 -9.98 -2.09 -0.87
C GLU A 87 -10.06 -3.61 -0.89
N VAL A 88 -10.56 -4.22 0.18
CA VAL A 88 -10.78 -5.68 0.26
C VAL A 88 -11.77 -6.14 -0.80
N GLU A 89 -12.90 -5.44 -0.96
CA GLU A 89 -13.91 -5.80 -1.95
C GLU A 89 -13.37 -5.64 -3.38
N ARG A 90 -12.64 -4.56 -3.65
CA ARG A 90 -11.97 -4.33 -4.93
C ARG A 90 -11.05 -5.48 -5.30
N ILE A 91 -10.23 -5.94 -4.35
CA ILE A 91 -9.27 -7.01 -4.60
C ILE A 91 -9.99 -8.37 -4.76
N ARG A 92 -11.00 -8.67 -3.96
CA ARG A 92 -11.82 -9.89 -4.11
C ARG A 92 -12.37 -10.01 -5.52
N ASN A 93 -12.90 -8.91 -6.07
CA ASN A 93 -13.49 -8.88 -7.41
C ASN A 93 -12.47 -9.09 -8.54
N ILE A 94 -11.19 -8.74 -8.32
CA ILE A 94 -10.13 -8.87 -9.34
C ILE A 94 -9.47 -10.25 -9.30
N VAL A 95 -9.12 -10.74 -8.11
CA VAL A 95 -8.26 -11.94 -7.97
C VAL A 95 -8.99 -13.17 -7.46
N GLY A 96 -10.21 -13.06 -6.95
CA GLY A 96 -10.99 -14.19 -6.44
C GLY A 96 -10.42 -14.86 -5.18
N HIS A 97 -9.56 -14.15 -4.42
CA HIS A 97 -9.01 -14.67 -3.15
C HIS A 97 -10.00 -14.51 -2.00
N ASP A 98 -9.94 -15.43 -1.01
CA ASP A 98 -10.68 -15.31 0.26
C ASP A 98 -9.97 -14.30 1.16
N ILE A 99 -10.39 -13.02 1.08
CA ILE A 99 -9.84 -11.95 1.90
C ILE A 99 -10.89 -11.56 2.95
N ARG A 100 -10.52 -11.51 4.22
CA ARG A 100 -11.40 -11.13 5.31
C ARG A 100 -10.84 -9.96 6.08
N LEU A 101 -11.69 -8.98 6.36
CA LEU A 101 -11.40 -7.88 7.29
C LEU A 101 -12.20 -8.13 8.57
N GLU A 102 -11.49 -8.25 9.68
CA GLU A 102 -12.05 -8.40 11.02
C GLU A 102 -11.70 -7.16 11.82
N VAL A 103 -12.73 -6.42 12.27
CA VAL A 103 -12.55 -5.23 13.10
C VAL A 103 -13.03 -5.55 14.50
N ARG A 104 -12.19 -5.32 15.50
CA ARG A 104 -12.46 -5.60 16.91
C ARG A 104 -12.18 -4.37 17.78
N GLY A 105 -12.94 -4.30 18.90
CA GLY A 105 -12.89 -3.16 19.80
C GLY A 105 -13.75 -1.99 19.33
N MET A 106 -13.79 -0.94 20.14
CA MET A 106 -14.52 0.28 19.79
C MET A 106 -13.63 1.19 18.95
N ALA A 107 -14.05 1.50 17.73
CA ALA A 107 -13.33 2.39 16.85
C ALA A 107 -13.04 3.73 17.55
N ARG A 108 -11.78 4.12 17.57
CA ARG A 108 -11.30 5.39 18.13
C ARG A 108 -10.75 6.26 17.01
N PHE A 109 -10.81 7.55 17.24
CA PHE A 109 -10.21 8.51 16.31
C PHE A 109 -8.70 8.28 16.23
N VAL A 110 -8.23 8.10 15.04
CA VAL A 110 -6.82 8.09 14.67
C VAL A 110 -6.59 9.29 13.78
N GLN A 111 -5.51 10.03 14.01
CA GLN A 111 -5.20 11.20 13.17
C GLN A 111 -5.11 10.81 11.70
N GLY A 112 -5.69 11.60 10.79
CA GLY A 112 -5.84 11.22 9.38
C GLY A 112 -4.55 10.82 8.66
N GLU A 113 -3.39 11.42 9.03
CA GLU A 113 -2.09 11.01 8.50
C GLU A 113 -1.70 9.60 8.94
N LYS A 114 -1.99 9.23 10.19
CA LYS A 114 -1.76 7.86 10.70
C LYS A 114 -2.70 6.86 10.00
N GLU A 115 -3.96 7.22 9.76
CA GLU A 115 -4.90 6.37 9.02
C GLU A 115 -4.39 6.08 7.61
N ILE A 116 -3.85 7.08 6.91
CA ILE A 116 -3.24 6.91 5.59
C ILE A 116 -2.04 5.96 5.66
N MET A 117 -1.16 6.11 6.65
CA MET A 117 0.01 5.23 6.81
C MET A 117 -0.40 3.80 7.14
N ILE A 118 -1.41 3.59 7.99
CA ILE A 118 -1.97 2.27 8.30
C ILE A 118 -2.55 1.62 7.04
N PHE A 119 -3.37 2.37 6.30
CA PHE A 119 -3.93 1.90 5.04
C PHE A 119 -2.84 1.46 4.06
N ARG A 120 -1.73 2.20 3.96
CA ARG A 120 -0.58 1.84 3.11
C ARG A 120 0.15 0.59 3.58
N ILE A 121 0.23 0.35 4.87
CA ILE A 121 0.78 -0.92 5.40
C ILE A 121 -0.11 -2.08 4.94
N VAL A 122 -1.43 -1.94 5.03
CA VAL A 122 -2.37 -2.98 4.57
C VAL A 122 -2.26 -3.20 3.07
N GLN A 123 -2.25 -2.14 2.26
CA GLN A 123 -2.10 -2.26 0.80
C GLN A 123 -0.82 -3.00 0.40
N GLU A 124 0.31 -2.65 1.02
CA GLU A 124 1.60 -3.29 0.73
C GLU A 124 1.58 -4.77 1.11
N ALA A 125 1.01 -5.10 2.28
CA ALA A 125 0.88 -6.49 2.73
C ALA A 125 -0.04 -7.29 1.80
N LEU A 126 -1.19 -6.74 1.38
CA LEU A 126 -2.10 -7.36 0.42
C LEU A 126 -1.43 -7.59 -0.94
N ASN A 127 -0.73 -6.58 -1.47
CA ASN A 127 -0.02 -6.69 -2.74
C ASN A 127 1.06 -7.78 -2.68
N ASN A 128 1.79 -7.87 -1.57
CA ASN A 128 2.78 -8.91 -1.37
C ASN A 128 2.15 -10.31 -1.31
N ALA A 129 1.04 -10.46 -0.57
CA ALA A 129 0.31 -11.71 -0.49
C ALA A 129 -0.22 -12.15 -1.87
N ILE A 130 -0.83 -11.25 -2.64
CA ILE A 130 -1.38 -11.55 -3.97
C ILE A 130 -0.27 -11.93 -4.96
N ARG A 131 0.85 -11.21 -4.93
CA ARG A 131 1.96 -11.44 -5.87
C ARG A 131 2.65 -12.78 -5.67
N HIS A 132 2.67 -13.29 -4.44
CA HIS A 132 3.46 -14.46 -4.06
C HIS A 132 2.64 -15.70 -3.68
N ALA A 133 1.31 -15.62 -3.79
CA ALA A 133 0.45 -16.68 -3.30
C ALA A 133 -0.69 -17.02 -4.28
N VAL A 134 -0.70 -18.25 -4.78
CA VAL A 134 -1.79 -18.81 -5.59
C VAL A 134 -2.81 -19.46 -4.62
N GLY A 135 -4.09 -19.05 -4.70
CA GLY A 135 -5.17 -19.66 -3.90
C GLY A 135 -5.12 -19.33 -2.40
N THR A 136 -4.70 -18.13 -2.04
CA THR A 136 -4.43 -17.72 -0.66
C THR A 136 -5.67 -17.21 0.05
N GLN A 137 -5.79 -17.59 1.32
CA GLN A 137 -6.64 -16.89 2.27
C GLN A 137 -5.82 -15.77 2.91
N ILE A 138 -6.39 -14.57 2.98
CA ILE A 138 -5.80 -13.41 3.66
C ILE A 138 -6.76 -12.92 4.73
N ILE A 139 -6.26 -12.76 5.94
CA ILE A 139 -7.04 -12.23 7.08
C ILE A 139 -6.36 -10.95 7.56
N ILE A 140 -7.13 -9.86 7.53
CA ILE A 140 -6.76 -8.56 8.09
C ILE A 140 -7.52 -8.42 9.40
N ASP A 141 -6.82 -8.36 10.51
CA ASP A 141 -7.36 -8.19 11.85
C ASP A 141 -6.96 -6.79 12.35
N LEU A 142 -7.95 -5.94 12.56
CA LEU A 142 -7.80 -4.56 13.03
C LEU A 142 -8.42 -4.45 14.42
N HIS A 143 -7.61 -4.40 15.46
CA HIS A 143 -8.07 -4.37 16.83
C HIS A 143 -7.78 -3.01 17.49
N TYR A 144 -8.83 -2.27 17.84
CA TYR A 144 -8.75 -1.06 18.64
C TYR A 144 -8.59 -1.44 20.12
N ALA A 145 -7.33 -1.60 20.56
CA ALA A 145 -6.96 -1.93 21.93
C ALA A 145 -7.01 -0.69 22.82
N GLN A 146 -6.65 -0.85 24.11
CA GLN A 146 -6.64 0.28 25.06
C GLN A 146 -5.57 1.31 24.70
N ASP A 147 -4.39 0.86 24.31
CA ASP A 147 -3.18 1.67 24.17
C ASP A 147 -2.86 2.02 22.70
N GLY A 148 -3.57 1.43 21.75
CA GLY A 148 -3.28 1.64 20.33
C GLY A 148 -4.10 0.76 19.41
N LEU A 149 -3.82 0.89 18.13
CA LEU A 149 -4.38 0.06 17.07
C LEU A 149 -3.41 -1.09 16.79
N ASP A 150 -3.84 -2.32 17.09
CA ASP A 150 -3.13 -3.56 16.75
C ASP A 150 -3.64 -4.04 15.38
N LEU A 151 -2.74 -4.10 14.40
CA LEU A 151 -3.01 -4.53 13.03
C LEU A 151 -2.26 -5.83 12.75
N ARG A 152 -2.97 -6.88 12.35
CA ARG A 152 -2.38 -8.14 11.90
C ARG A 152 -2.91 -8.53 10.54
N ILE A 153 -1.99 -8.81 9.63
CA ILE A 153 -2.34 -9.29 8.29
C ILE A 153 -1.63 -10.63 8.12
N ARG A 154 -2.40 -11.67 7.84
CA ARG A 154 -1.90 -13.04 7.68
C ARG A 154 -2.33 -13.60 6.35
N ASP A 155 -1.39 -14.17 5.62
CA ASP A 155 -1.66 -15.01 4.47
C ASP A 155 -1.18 -16.45 4.71
N ASN A 156 -1.79 -17.40 4.03
CA ASN A 156 -1.37 -18.81 4.03
C ASN A 156 -0.62 -19.18 2.75
N GLY A 157 0.07 -18.23 2.14
CA GLY A 157 0.81 -18.41 0.91
C GLY A 157 2.12 -19.18 1.06
N THR A 158 2.97 -19.08 0.03
CA THR A 158 4.24 -19.81 0.00
C THR A 158 5.27 -19.33 1.03
N GLY A 159 5.09 -18.11 1.55
CA GLY A 159 6.05 -17.49 2.44
C GLY A 159 7.45 -17.37 1.84
N PHE A 160 8.36 -16.83 2.59
CA PHE A 160 9.77 -16.66 2.21
C PHE A 160 10.67 -16.76 3.44
N GLN A 161 11.95 -17.00 3.22
CA GLN A 161 12.89 -17.12 4.32
C GLN A 161 13.41 -15.73 4.70
N LEU A 162 13.06 -15.29 5.91
CA LEU A 162 13.68 -14.14 6.55
C LEU A 162 14.98 -14.60 7.21
N THR A 163 16.13 -14.23 6.65
CA THR A 163 17.43 -14.51 7.27
C THR A 163 17.63 -13.56 8.44
N LYS A 164 17.68 -14.12 9.66
CA LYS A 164 17.95 -13.35 10.91
C LYS A 164 19.29 -12.60 10.91
N GLU A 165 20.20 -12.99 10.03
CA GLU A 165 21.56 -12.46 9.93
C GLU A 165 21.69 -11.24 8.99
N LYS A 166 20.63 -10.90 8.25
CA LYS A 166 20.69 -9.73 7.37
C LYS A 166 20.20 -8.49 8.12
N PRO A 167 20.92 -7.36 8.04
CA PRO A 167 20.43 -6.08 8.55
C PRO A 167 19.03 -5.76 8.00
N LYS A 168 18.23 -4.98 8.74
CA LYS A 168 16.91 -4.51 8.28
C LYS A 168 16.96 -3.92 6.86
N ASP A 169 18.07 -3.30 6.48
CA ASP A 169 18.32 -2.70 5.16
C ASP A 169 18.37 -3.72 4.00
N SER A 170 18.38 -5.02 4.28
CA SER A 170 18.37 -6.08 3.25
C SER A 170 16.98 -6.62 2.91
N TYR A 171 15.94 -6.12 3.56
CA TYR A 171 14.56 -6.41 3.18
C TYR A 171 14.21 -5.76 1.83
N SER A 172 13.22 -6.31 1.12
CA SER A 172 12.69 -5.62 -0.06
C SER A 172 12.19 -4.23 0.32
N ALA A 173 12.22 -3.30 -0.61
CA ALA A 173 11.77 -1.92 -0.37
C ALA A 173 10.36 -1.86 0.26
N GLY A 174 9.44 -2.74 -0.15
CA GLY A 174 8.09 -2.83 0.41
C GLY A 174 8.07 -3.18 1.90
N LEU A 175 8.86 -4.19 2.32
CA LEU A 175 8.92 -4.58 3.73
C LEU A 175 9.52 -3.46 4.60
N ASN A 176 10.58 -2.83 4.12
CA ASN A 176 11.19 -1.69 4.81
C ASN A 176 10.24 -0.50 4.92
N ASN A 177 9.45 -0.23 3.90
CA ASN A 177 8.46 0.84 3.90
C ASN A 177 7.35 0.60 4.93
N MET A 178 6.89 -0.64 5.11
CA MET A 178 5.90 -0.96 6.17
C MET A 178 6.47 -0.70 7.56
N ILE A 179 7.70 -1.15 7.83
CA ILE A 179 8.38 -0.92 9.12
C ILE A 179 8.55 0.58 9.37
N ARG A 180 9.09 1.31 8.40
CA ARG A 180 9.33 2.76 8.51
C ARG A 180 8.04 3.54 8.76
N ARG A 181 6.93 3.18 8.09
CA ARG A 181 5.63 3.83 8.32
C ARG A 181 5.14 3.63 9.74
N ALA A 182 5.28 2.42 10.30
CA ALA A 182 4.91 2.17 11.68
C ALA A 182 5.78 2.98 12.67
N GLU A 183 7.08 3.06 12.44
CA GLU A 183 8.02 3.86 13.23
C GLU A 183 7.68 5.37 13.20
N LEU A 184 7.29 5.91 12.02
CA LEU A 184 6.85 7.30 11.88
C LEU A 184 5.57 7.63 12.68
N MET A 185 4.77 6.61 12.99
CA MET A 185 3.58 6.74 13.84
C MET A 185 3.88 6.50 15.33
N ASN A 186 5.15 6.45 15.74
CA ASN A 186 5.62 6.07 17.08
C ASN A 186 5.20 4.63 17.46
N GLY A 187 4.97 3.78 16.47
CA GLY A 187 4.63 2.38 16.62
C GLY A 187 5.77 1.45 16.20
N TRP A 188 5.43 0.22 15.95
CA TRP A 188 6.36 -0.77 15.41
C TRP A 188 5.65 -1.70 14.40
N CYS A 189 6.42 -2.31 13.52
CA CYS A 189 5.97 -3.34 12.60
C CYS A 189 6.97 -4.51 12.61
N LYS A 190 6.45 -5.73 12.76
CA LYS A 190 7.21 -6.98 12.65
C LYS A 190 6.65 -7.82 11.52
N ILE A 191 7.54 -8.46 10.80
CA ILE A 191 7.17 -9.34 9.69
C ILE A 191 7.76 -10.72 10.00
N GLU A 192 6.91 -11.73 9.98
CA GLU A 192 7.27 -13.12 10.18
C GLU A 192 6.88 -13.90 8.94
N SER A 193 7.82 -14.64 8.35
CA SER A 193 7.56 -15.48 7.20
C SER A 193 8.52 -16.66 7.19
N SER A 194 8.02 -17.80 6.75
CA SER A 194 8.83 -18.98 6.46
C SER A 194 8.26 -19.74 5.26
N ARG A 195 9.12 -20.46 4.53
CA ARG A 195 8.69 -21.20 3.34
C ARG A 195 7.61 -22.22 3.69
N GLY A 196 6.48 -22.15 2.98
CA GLY A 196 5.34 -23.05 3.15
C GLY A 196 4.40 -22.69 4.32
N ALA A 197 4.69 -21.61 5.09
CA ALA A 197 3.87 -21.21 6.23
C ALA A 197 3.19 -19.84 6.07
N GLY A 198 3.32 -19.20 4.89
CA GLY A 198 2.77 -17.87 4.63
C GLY A 198 3.55 -16.76 5.30
N THR A 199 2.88 -15.60 5.43
CA THR A 199 3.46 -14.40 6.03
C THR A 199 2.51 -13.78 7.05
N ILE A 200 3.08 -13.22 8.11
CA ILE A 200 2.38 -12.41 9.11
C ILE A 200 3.05 -11.04 9.16
N VAL A 201 2.28 -9.99 8.89
CA VAL A 201 2.63 -8.62 9.16
C VAL A 201 1.88 -8.19 10.42
N HIS A 202 2.60 -7.79 11.45
CA HIS A 202 2.02 -7.35 12.73
C HIS A 202 2.55 -5.96 13.07
N ALA A 203 1.65 -4.99 13.20
CA ALA A 203 1.98 -3.62 13.55
C ALA A 203 1.13 -3.15 14.74
N LEU A 204 1.74 -2.35 15.60
CA LEU A 204 1.06 -1.63 16.67
C LEU A 204 1.30 -0.14 16.48
N VAL A 205 0.20 0.63 16.47
CA VAL A 205 0.23 2.08 16.34
C VAL A 205 -0.43 2.69 17.57
N PRO A 206 0.31 3.42 18.43
CA PRO A 206 -0.26 4.02 19.62
C PRO A 206 -1.24 5.14 19.27
N PHE A 207 -2.30 5.29 20.05
CA PHE A 207 -3.16 6.45 19.99
C PHE A 207 -2.43 7.69 20.51
N ASP A 208 -2.80 8.87 20.02
CA ASP A 208 -2.26 10.11 20.52
C ASP A 208 -2.85 10.40 21.92
N GLU A 209 -1.99 10.72 22.88
CA GLU A 209 -2.37 10.95 24.30
C GLU A 209 -3.38 12.11 24.52
N ASN A 210 -3.59 12.96 23.51
CA ASN A 210 -4.37 14.19 23.67
C ASN A 210 -5.89 14.04 23.55
N ASN A 211 -6.44 12.85 23.34
CA ASN A 211 -7.90 12.68 23.10
C ASN A 211 -8.69 12.15 24.30
N THR A 212 -8.07 12.00 25.46
CA THR A 212 -8.76 11.53 26.69
C THR A 212 -9.33 12.67 27.55
N LYS A 213 -9.07 13.96 27.21
CA LYS A 213 -9.45 15.12 28.05
C LYS A 213 -10.73 15.87 27.66
N SER A 214 -11.48 15.47 26.64
CA SER A 214 -12.64 16.25 26.18
C SER A 214 -14.02 15.64 26.48
N LYS A 215 -14.15 14.77 27.51
CA LYS A 215 -15.47 14.27 27.96
C LYS A 215 -15.76 14.42 29.45
N ASN A 216 -15.09 15.36 30.13
CA ASN A 216 -15.51 15.78 31.49
C ASN A 216 -15.41 17.30 31.59
N SER A 217 -16.37 18.00 31.02
CA SER A 217 -16.76 19.36 31.41
C SER A 217 -18.20 19.59 30.96
#